data_d6002779e47114fd1afc1be423d1a211
#
_entry.id   d6002779e47114fd1afc1be423d1a211
#
_cell.length_a   1.000
_cell.length_b   1.000
_cell.length_c   1.000
_cell.angle_alpha   90.00
_cell.angle_beta   90.00
_cell.angle_gamma   90.00
#
_symmetry.space_group_name_H-M   'P 1'
#
loop_
_entity.id
_entity.type
_entity.pdbx_description
1 polymer ?
#
loop_
_entity_poly.entity_id
_entity_poly.type
_entity_poly.pdbx_seq_one_letter_code
_entity_poly.pdbx_strand_id
1 'polypeptide(L)'
;MAFGENLMTQFKIVLENQALDQVERDLRFHTLGVAQPQTLTPEQIAAFNRDGFLKPIRLFSEDEIAVHRRFFDGLLAEVTAAGGDSYSISTAHLKYGDVYDLLTHPRIVALVKDLLGENVIGWGSHFFCKMPHDGKRVSWHQDASYWPMTPSKTVTVWLAIDDADVENACMRFIPGSHHYGHLTWQLSEDDERNVLNQTVPDAERFGAPVDDVLKAGEVSIHSDLTLHGSEANESDRRRCGLTLRYCTADVRAYQGWNAKGVVVSGADAAGHWANAPRPV
;
A
#
# COMPACT_ATOMS: atom_id res chain seq x y z
N MET A 1 8.01 -22.20 -26.06
CA MET A 1 6.76 -21.56 -26.51
C MET A 1 5.73 -21.79 -25.42
N ALA A 2 5.56 -20.85 -24.51
CA ALA A 2 4.42 -20.65 -23.60
C ALA A 2 4.79 -19.51 -22.64
N PHE A 3 4.93 -18.29 -23.16
CA PHE A 3 5.12 -17.05 -22.38
C PHE A 3 4.02 -16.02 -22.68
N GLY A 4 2.81 -16.50 -22.96
CA GLY A 4 1.69 -15.66 -23.35
C GLY A 4 0.44 -15.79 -22.51
N GLU A 5 0.53 -16.34 -21.29
CA GLU A 5 -0.65 -16.47 -20.43
C GLU A 5 -0.53 -15.59 -19.20
N ASN A 6 -1.44 -14.59 -19.17
CA ASN A 6 -1.90 -13.86 -17.99
C ASN A 6 -1.06 -12.71 -17.42
N LEU A 7 -0.68 -11.72 -18.24
CA LEU A 7 -0.50 -10.35 -17.75
C LEU A 7 -1.84 -9.65 -17.40
N MET A 8 -2.95 -10.27 -17.75
CA MET A 8 -4.31 -9.74 -17.77
C MET A 8 -5.25 -10.40 -16.77
N THR A 9 -4.75 -11.11 -15.79
CA THR A 9 -5.62 -11.47 -14.70
C THR A 9 -5.99 -10.20 -13.97
N GLN A 10 -7.26 -9.82 -14.15
CA GLN A 10 -7.97 -8.97 -13.21
C GLN A 10 -7.31 -9.06 -11.85
N PHE A 11 -7.22 -7.92 -11.20
CA PHE A 11 -6.79 -7.73 -9.85
C PHE A 11 -7.43 -8.75 -8.88
N LYS A 12 -7.07 -10.02 -9.00
CA LYS A 12 -7.29 -11.00 -7.93
C LYS A 12 -6.25 -10.72 -6.85
N ILE A 13 -6.34 -9.53 -6.23
CA ILE A 13 -5.71 -9.28 -4.93
C ILE A 13 -6.27 -10.23 -3.89
N VAL A 14 -7.42 -10.75 -4.13
CA VAL A 14 -8.18 -11.56 -3.22
C VAL A 14 -7.87 -13.01 -3.50
N LEU A 15 -7.10 -13.59 -2.62
CA LEU A 15 -7.22 -15.00 -2.31
C LEU A 15 -8.71 -15.24 -2.03
N GLU A 16 -9.26 -16.33 -2.52
CA GLU A 16 -10.61 -16.71 -2.15
C GLU A 16 -10.70 -16.65 -0.62
N ASN A 17 -11.71 -15.97 -0.09
CA ASN A 17 -11.86 -15.74 1.36
C ASN A 17 -11.67 -17.03 2.16
N GLN A 18 -12.13 -18.17 1.63
CA GLN A 18 -11.94 -19.51 2.20
C GLN A 18 -10.46 -19.88 2.41
N ALA A 19 -9.55 -19.38 1.59
CA ALA A 19 -8.13 -19.66 1.74
C ALA A 19 -7.48 -18.79 2.84
N LEU A 20 -7.99 -17.60 3.08
CA LEU A 20 -7.56 -16.73 4.18
C LEU A 20 -8.07 -17.25 5.53
N ASP A 21 -9.28 -17.81 5.57
CA ASP A 21 -9.89 -18.37 6.79
C ASP A 21 -9.11 -19.58 7.33
N GLN A 22 -8.31 -20.25 6.48
CA GLN A 22 -7.45 -21.36 6.89
C GLN A 22 -6.15 -20.90 7.60
N VAL A 23 -5.84 -19.63 7.59
CA VAL A 23 -4.64 -19.07 8.21
C VAL A 23 -5.03 -18.39 9.53
N GLU A 24 -4.58 -18.94 10.65
CA GLU A 24 -4.71 -18.25 11.93
C GLU A 24 -3.84 -16.99 11.91
N ARG A 25 -4.47 -15.81 12.04
CA ARG A 25 -3.79 -14.52 11.96
C ARG A 25 -4.00 -13.72 13.23
N ASP A 26 -2.92 -13.17 13.78
CA ASP A 26 -2.97 -12.14 14.81
C ASP A 26 -3.13 -10.78 14.12
N LEU A 27 -4.38 -10.33 14.01
CA LEU A 27 -4.78 -9.06 13.40
C LEU A 27 -5.16 -8.02 14.46
N ARG A 28 -4.45 -8.01 15.58
CA ARG A 28 -4.49 -6.94 16.57
C ARG A 28 -3.43 -5.90 16.21
N PHE A 29 -3.69 -4.66 16.57
CA PHE A 29 -2.67 -3.62 16.42
C PHE A 29 -1.51 -3.86 17.40
N HIS A 30 -0.30 -3.82 16.88
CA HIS A 30 0.94 -3.84 17.64
C HIS A 30 1.56 -2.45 17.59
N THR A 31 1.85 -1.87 18.76
CA THR A 31 2.56 -0.59 18.85
C THR A 31 3.89 -0.69 18.10
N LEU A 32 4.13 0.25 17.20
CA LEU A 32 5.34 0.34 16.40
C LEU A 32 6.23 1.49 16.87
N GLY A 33 7.50 1.43 16.50
CA GLY A 33 8.49 2.47 16.77
C GLY A 33 9.72 1.95 17.47
N VAL A 34 10.84 2.61 17.21
CA VAL A 34 12.14 2.34 17.83
C VAL A 34 12.45 3.37 18.92
N ALA A 35 13.30 2.99 19.87
CA ALA A 35 13.67 3.86 20.98
C ALA A 35 14.48 5.10 20.55
N GLN A 36 15.22 5.00 19.44
CA GLN A 36 16.08 6.06 18.91
C GLN A 36 15.82 6.24 17.40
N PRO A 37 14.71 6.89 17.03
CA PRO A 37 14.41 7.16 15.62
C PRO A 37 15.43 8.13 15.01
N GLN A 38 15.67 7.98 13.71
CA GLN A 38 16.65 8.79 12.98
C GLN A 38 16.00 9.75 11.97
N THR A 39 14.79 9.47 11.55
CA THR A 39 14.07 10.20 10.49
C THR A 39 12.78 10.79 11.04
N LEU A 40 11.98 9.98 11.73
CA LEU A 40 10.77 10.44 12.41
C LEU A 40 11.10 11.01 13.79
N THR A 41 10.30 12.01 14.22
CA THR A 41 10.39 12.45 15.62
C THR A 41 9.62 11.50 16.55
N PRO A 42 9.93 11.48 17.85
CA PRO A 42 9.14 10.70 18.82
C PRO A 42 7.64 11.07 18.81
N GLU A 43 7.31 12.34 18.57
CA GLU A 43 5.94 12.82 18.44
C GLU A 43 5.23 12.28 17.21
N GLN A 44 5.95 12.14 16.08
CA GLN A 44 5.42 11.50 14.88
C GLN A 44 5.15 10.02 15.11
N ILE A 45 6.06 9.30 15.76
CA ILE A 45 5.83 7.89 16.13
C ILE A 45 4.62 7.75 17.07
N ALA A 46 4.51 8.63 18.06
CA ALA A 46 3.35 8.65 18.95
C ALA A 46 2.05 8.96 18.19
N ALA A 47 2.09 9.90 17.23
CA ALA A 47 0.96 10.21 16.36
C ALA A 47 0.56 9.01 15.48
N PHE A 48 1.53 8.30 14.88
CA PHE A 48 1.27 7.07 14.14
C PHE A 48 0.56 6.02 14.99
N ASN A 49 1.06 5.78 16.19
CA ASN A 49 0.45 4.80 17.11
C ASN A 49 -0.94 5.22 17.59
N ARG A 50 -1.23 6.51 17.69
CA ARG A 50 -2.54 7.05 18.08
C ARG A 50 -3.54 7.01 16.94
N ASP A 51 -3.12 7.47 15.76
CA ASP A 51 -4.02 7.75 14.63
C ASP A 51 -4.02 6.63 13.58
N GLY A 52 -2.95 5.81 13.51
CA GLY A 52 -2.76 4.74 12.56
C GLY A 52 -2.09 5.18 11.25
N PHE A 53 -1.76 6.45 11.11
CA PHE A 53 -1.09 6.99 9.92
C PHE A 53 -0.27 8.25 10.23
N LEU A 54 0.62 8.60 9.29
CA LEU A 54 1.34 9.89 9.24
C LEU A 54 1.21 10.50 7.86
N LYS A 55 1.03 11.82 7.78
CA LYS A 55 1.00 12.59 6.54
C LYS A 55 1.08 14.10 6.78
N PRO A 56 1.50 14.93 5.82
CA PRO A 56 2.37 14.57 4.71
C PRO A 56 3.83 14.48 5.15
N ILE A 57 4.63 13.68 4.44
CA ILE A 57 6.09 13.65 4.62
C ILE A 57 6.74 13.85 3.25
N ARG A 58 7.55 14.91 3.09
CA ARG A 58 8.27 15.17 1.84
C ARG A 58 9.48 14.27 1.72
N LEU A 59 9.52 13.40 0.68
CA LEU A 59 10.67 12.53 0.39
C LEU A 59 11.38 12.88 -0.91
N PHE A 60 10.66 13.36 -1.91
CA PHE A 60 11.22 13.68 -3.22
C PHE A 60 10.88 15.10 -3.62
N SER A 61 11.80 15.76 -4.32
CA SER A 61 11.55 17.04 -4.99
C SER A 61 10.65 16.84 -6.20
N GLU A 62 10.15 17.94 -6.79
CA GLU A 62 9.34 17.90 -8.00
C GLU A 62 10.12 17.30 -9.18
N ASP A 63 11.42 17.61 -9.31
CA ASP A 63 12.27 17.06 -10.37
C ASP A 63 12.51 15.57 -10.19
N GLU A 64 12.74 15.10 -8.96
CA GLU A 64 12.92 13.68 -8.66
C GLU A 64 11.64 12.90 -8.97
N ILE A 65 10.48 13.34 -8.47
CA ILE A 65 9.23 12.64 -8.71
C ILE A 65 8.78 12.69 -10.17
N ALA A 66 9.16 13.72 -10.92
CA ALA A 66 8.88 13.81 -12.36
C ALA A 66 9.58 12.69 -13.16
N VAL A 67 10.71 12.16 -12.69
CA VAL A 67 11.37 10.98 -13.30
C VAL A 67 10.48 9.75 -13.12
N HIS A 68 10.01 9.49 -11.92
CA HIS A 68 9.14 8.35 -11.61
C HIS A 68 7.76 8.47 -12.29
N ARG A 69 7.25 9.70 -12.44
CA ARG A 69 6.01 9.95 -13.20
C ARG A 69 6.17 9.58 -14.68
N ARG A 70 7.26 9.99 -15.33
CA ARG A 70 7.52 9.61 -16.72
C ARG A 70 7.66 8.10 -16.91
N PHE A 71 8.33 7.42 -15.97
CA PHE A 71 8.39 5.97 -15.95
C PHE A 71 6.98 5.36 -15.87
N PHE A 72 6.17 5.82 -14.93
CA PHE A 72 4.79 5.34 -14.77
C PHE A 72 3.95 5.60 -16.03
N ASP A 73 4.09 6.77 -16.66
CA ASP A 73 3.35 7.11 -17.88
C ASP A 73 3.66 6.13 -19.03
N GLY A 74 4.94 5.76 -19.20
CA GLY A 74 5.35 4.73 -20.16
C GLY A 74 4.75 3.35 -19.82
N LEU A 75 4.85 2.95 -18.56
CA LEU A 75 4.31 1.67 -18.08
C LEU A 75 2.78 1.59 -18.23
N LEU A 76 2.07 2.67 -17.92
CA LEU A 76 0.61 2.72 -18.10
C LEU A 76 0.23 2.59 -19.57
N ALA A 77 0.97 3.24 -20.47
CA ALA A 77 0.73 3.13 -21.91
C ALA A 77 0.93 1.69 -22.40
N GLU A 78 1.98 0.99 -21.97
CA GLU A 78 2.23 -0.42 -22.29
C GLU A 78 1.11 -1.33 -21.77
N VAL A 79 0.72 -1.18 -20.50
CA VAL A 79 -0.35 -1.98 -19.87
C VAL A 79 -1.68 -1.76 -20.57
N THR A 80 -2.00 -0.51 -20.90
CA THR A 80 -3.25 -0.16 -21.62
C THR A 80 -3.24 -0.73 -23.04
N ALA A 81 -2.12 -0.65 -23.75
CA ALA A 81 -1.99 -1.26 -25.09
C ALA A 81 -2.14 -2.79 -25.07
N ALA A 82 -1.77 -3.42 -23.94
CA ALA A 82 -1.97 -4.85 -23.69
C ALA A 82 -3.40 -5.19 -23.22
N GLY A 83 -4.30 -4.19 -23.08
CA GLY A 83 -5.71 -4.34 -22.68
C GLY A 83 -5.92 -4.34 -21.16
N GLY A 84 -4.91 -4.01 -20.36
CA GLY A 84 -5.04 -3.73 -18.93
C GLY A 84 -5.59 -2.33 -18.65
N ASP A 85 -5.73 -1.99 -17.39
CA ASP A 85 -6.16 -0.68 -16.93
C ASP A 85 -5.18 -0.07 -15.92
N SER A 86 -5.48 1.14 -15.47
CA SER A 86 -4.63 1.90 -14.52
C SER A 86 -4.51 1.27 -13.13
N TYR A 87 -5.28 0.22 -12.83
CA TYR A 87 -5.22 -0.57 -11.59
C TYR A 87 -4.55 -1.93 -11.76
N SER A 88 -4.13 -2.28 -12.98
CA SER A 88 -3.58 -3.60 -13.28
C SER A 88 -2.09 -3.76 -12.91
N ILE A 89 -1.43 -2.68 -12.45
CA ILE A 89 0.02 -2.66 -12.20
C ILE A 89 0.31 -3.03 -10.74
N SER A 90 0.38 -4.32 -10.48
CA SER A 90 0.65 -4.90 -9.16
C SER A 90 1.94 -5.70 -9.12
N THR A 91 2.56 -5.76 -7.93
CA THR A 91 3.81 -6.51 -7.68
C THR A 91 4.94 -6.07 -8.63
N ALA A 92 4.90 -4.80 -9.01
CA ALA A 92 5.76 -4.20 -10.02
C ALA A 92 7.25 -4.23 -9.65
N HIS A 93 7.58 -4.24 -8.36
CA HIS A 93 8.96 -4.36 -7.86
C HIS A 93 9.65 -5.67 -8.26
N LEU A 94 8.90 -6.72 -8.60
CA LEU A 94 9.46 -7.98 -9.09
C LEU A 94 9.66 -8.00 -10.62
N LYS A 95 9.24 -6.95 -11.31
CA LYS A 95 9.26 -6.87 -12.77
C LYS A 95 10.06 -5.70 -13.31
N TYR A 96 10.09 -4.59 -12.58
CA TYR A 96 10.66 -3.32 -13.03
C TYR A 96 11.68 -2.80 -12.02
N GLY A 97 12.92 -2.59 -12.48
CA GLY A 97 14.03 -2.09 -11.66
C GLY A 97 13.71 -0.75 -10.99
N ASP A 98 13.04 0.17 -11.69
CA ASP A 98 12.64 1.48 -11.12
C ASP A 98 11.73 1.34 -9.89
N VAL A 99 10.80 0.38 -9.89
CA VAL A 99 9.92 0.15 -8.75
C VAL A 99 10.64 -0.60 -7.63
N TYR A 100 11.55 -1.50 -7.97
CA TYR A 100 12.43 -2.14 -7.00
C TYR A 100 13.32 -1.10 -6.29
N ASP A 101 13.89 -0.17 -7.06
CA ASP A 101 14.74 0.90 -6.55
C ASP A 101 13.95 1.85 -5.62
N LEU A 102 12.66 2.10 -5.90
CA LEU A 102 11.79 2.82 -4.99
C LEU A 102 11.48 2.01 -3.72
N LEU A 103 11.21 0.70 -3.83
CA LEU A 103 10.97 -0.16 -2.67
C LEU A 103 12.19 -0.24 -1.75
N THR A 104 13.40 -0.17 -2.30
CA THR A 104 14.66 -0.22 -1.56
C THR A 104 15.28 1.16 -1.33
N HIS A 105 14.57 2.24 -1.69
CA HIS A 105 15.11 3.59 -1.66
C HIS A 105 15.51 4.01 -0.23
N PRO A 106 16.74 4.49 0.00
CA PRO A 106 17.26 4.77 1.35
C PRO A 106 16.38 5.72 2.18
N ARG A 107 15.80 6.76 1.57
CA ARG A 107 14.90 7.71 2.27
C ARG A 107 13.60 7.04 2.73
N ILE A 108 13.03 6.12 1.93
CA ILE A 108 11.82 5.39 2.31
C ILE A 108 12.17 4.34 3.36
N VAL A 109 13.26 3.59 3.17
CA VAL A 109 13.70 2.56 4.11
C VAL A 109 14.03 3.17 5.47
N ALA A 110 14.71 4.34 5.52
CA ALA A 110 14.98 5.04 6.78
C ALA A 110 13.70 5.39 7.55
N LEU A 111 12.67 5.84 6.83
CA LEU A 111 11.39 6.22 7.40
C LEU A 111 10.65 5.01 8.00
N VAL A 112 10.60 3.88 7.28
CA VAL A 112 9.92 2.67 7.77
C VAL A 112 10.70 1.97 8.88
N LYS A 113 12.03 2.08 8.91
CA LYS A 113 12.86 1.55 10.00
C LYS A 113 12.54 2.18 11.35
N ASP A 114 12.20 3.46 11.38
CA ASP A 114 11.83 4.13 12.63
C ASP A 114 10.53 3.58 13.22
N LEU A 115 9.66 2.98 12.39
CA LEU A 115 8.44 2.28 12.83
C LEU A 115 8.68 0.79 13.07
N LEU A 116 9.35 0.10 12.14
CA LEU A 116 9.43 -1.37 12.09
C LEU A 116 10.70 -1.94 12.73
N GLY A 117 11.69 -1.12 13.03
CA GLY A 117 13.00 -1.57 13.53
C GLY A 117 13.98 -1.91 12.42
N GLU A 118 15.08 -2.60 12.80
CA GLU A 118 16.22 -2.82 11.91
C GLU A 118 15.92 -3.83 10.78
N ASN A 119 15.16 -4.87 11.06
CA ASN A 119 14.94 -5.98 10.12
C ASN A 119 13.63 -5.79 9.37
N VAL A 120 13.70 -5.24 8.17
CA VAL A 120 12.54 -4.83 7.36
C VAL A 120 12.51 -5.59 6.04
N ILE A 121 11.33 -6.07 5.71
CA ILE A 121 10.99 -6.70 4.43
C ILE A 121 10.08 -5.77 3.63
N GLY A 122 10.49 -5.42 2.42
CA GLY A 122 9.61 -4.83 1.41
C GLY A 122 8.97 -5.96 0.60
N TRP A 123 7.64 -6.07 0.61
CA TRP A 123 6.98 -7.25 0.03
C TRP A 123 5.89 -6.95 -0.99
N GLY A 124 5.56 -5.70 -1.18
CA GLY A 124 4.48 -5.35 -2.10
C GLY A 124 4.64 -3.99 -2.73
N SER A 125 4.19 -3.87 -3.96
CA SER A 125 4.08 -2.60 -4.67
C SER A 125 2.86 -2.62 -5.58
N HIS A 126 2.16 -1.48 -5.66
CA HIS A 126 0.98 -1.37 -6.48
C HIS A 126 0.70 0.08 -6.85
N PHE A 127 0.42 0.34 -8.13
CA PHE A 127 -0.03 1.64 -8.57
C PHE A 127 -1.55 1.74 -8.46
N PHE A 128 -2.03 2.70 -7.68
CA PHE A 128 -3.44 3.09 -7.64
C PHE A 128 -3.61 4.41 -8.40
N CYS A 129 -4.06 4.29 -9.64
CA CYS A 129 -4.17 5.43 -10.53
C CYS A 129 -5.63 5.65 -10.98
N LYS A 130 -6.25 6.72 -10.46
CA LYS A 130 -7.55 7.19 -10.90
C LYS A 130 -7.37 8.14 -12.08
N MET A 131 -7.84 7.73 -13.24
CA MET A 131 -7.86 8.58 -14.43
C MET A 131 -8.90 9.71 -14.26
N PRO A 132 -8.81 10.79 -15.04
CA PRO A 132 -9.88 11.79 -15.07
C PRO A 132 -11.23 11.13 -15.30
N HIS A 133 -12.25 11.56 -14.54
CA HIS A 133 -13.62 11.04 -14.60
C HIS A 133 -13.74 9.51 -14.38
N ASP A 134 -12.79 8.92 -13.63
CA ASP A 134 -12.87 7.51 -13.25
C ASP A 134 -13.93 7.33 -12.15
N GLY A 135 -15.05 6.77 -12.55
CA GLY A 135 -16.20 6.51 -11.65
C GLY A 135 -15.98 5.43 -10.61
N LYS A 136 -14.76 4.84 -10.53
CA LYS A 136 -14.44 3.79 -9.55
C LYS A 136 -14.00 4.42 -8.23
N ARG A 137 -14.52 3.86 -7.13
CA ARG A 137 -14.07 4.17 -5.77
C ARG A 137 -13.18 3.07 -5.21
N VAL A 138 -12.54 3.36 -4.10
CA VAL A 138 -11.98 2.35 -3.21
C VAL A 138 -12.80 2.43 -1.92
N SER A 139 -13.68 1.46 -1.70
CA SER A 139 -14.55 1.42 -0.53
C SER A 139 -13.73 1.31 0.76
N TRP A 140 -14.34 1.70 1.89
CA TRP A 140 -13.68 1.62 3.20
C TRP A 140 -13.24 0.19 3.50
N HIS A 141 -11.95 0.00 3.73
CA HIS A 141 -11.35 -1.31 3.98
C HIS A 141 -10.14 -1.23 4.89
N GLN A 142 -9.69 -2.38 5.35
CA GLN A 142 -8.40 -2.58 5.99
C GLN A 142 -7.54 -3.46 5.08
N ASP A 143 -6.31 -3.05 4.83
CA ASP A 143 -5.36 -3.79 4.01
C ASP A 143 -5.14 -5.22 4.53
N ALA A 144 -5.06 -5.41 5.85
CA ALA A 144 -4.88 -6.71 6.51
C ALA A 144 -5.95 -7.75 6.14
N SER A 145 -7.15 -7.31 5.72
CA SER A 145 -8.23 -8.21 5.29
C SER A 145 -7.84 -9.06 4.08
N TYR A 146 -6.98 -8.53 3.23
CA TYR A 146 -6.59 -9.13 1.95
C TYR A 146 -5.34 -9.99 2.02
N TRP A 147 -4.56 -9.89 3.11
CA TRP A 147 -3.21 -10.43 3.13
C TRP A 147 -3.11 -11.69 3.99
N PRO A 148 -2.57 -12.80 3.46
CA PRO A 148 -2.32 -14.01 4.24
C PRO A 148 -1.06 -13.85 5.10
N MET A 149 -1.05 -12.83 5.96
CA MET A 149 0.12 -12.45 6.75
C MET A 149 -0.23 -12.29 8.23
N THR A 150 0.72 -12.60 9.09
CA THR A 150 0.60 -12.51 10.56
C THR A 150 1.97 -12.39 11.22
N PRO A 151 2.12 -11.66 12.36
CA PRO A 151 1.16 -10.73 12.96
C PRO A 151 0.99 -9.46 12.13
N SER A 152 -0.03 -8.62 12.47
CA SER A 152 -0.24 -7.30 11.87
C SER A 152 0.83 -6.31 12.33
N LYS A 153 2.00 -6.40 11.69
CA LYS A 153 3.14 -5.49 11.85
C LYS A 153 3.59 -5.00 10.46
N THR A 154 2.64 -4.50 9.72
CA THR A 154 2.83 -4.05 8.34
C THR A 154 2.44 -2.59 8.21
N VAL A 155 3.24 -1.85 7.45
CA VAL A 155 2.93 -0.48 7.05
C VAL A 155 2.94 -0.34 5.54
N THR A 156 2.04 0.49 5.03
CA THR A 156 1.99 0.91 3.63
C THR A 156 2.49 2.35 3.53
N VAL A 157 3.52 2.57 2.73
CA VAL A 157 3.94 3.90 2.28
C VAL A 157 3.22 4.18 0.97
N TRP A 158 2.40 5.22 0.93
CA TRP A 158 1.72 5.69 -0.27
C TRP A 158 2.47 6.91 -0.82
N LEU A 159 3.20 6.72 -1.92
CA LEU A 159 3.96 7.78 -2.59
C LEU A 159 3.09 8.45 -3.64
N ALA A 160 2.85 9.75 -3.49
CA ALA A 160 2.16 10.57 -4.47
C ALA A 160 3.03 10.75 -5.74
N ILE A 161 2.65 10.12 -6.83
CA ILE A 161 3.24 10.31 -8.17
C ILE A 161 2.68 11.59 -8.81
N ASP A 162 1.39 11.82 -8.64
CA ASP A 162 0.70 13.07 -8.96
C ASP A 162 0.26 13.76 -7.67
N ASP A 163 -0.05 15.05 -7.74
CA ASP A 163 -0.76 15.73 -6.63
C ASP A 163 -2.07 14.99 -6.36
N ALA A 164 -2.36 14.77 -5.09
CA ALA A 164 -3.59 14.15 -4.61
C ALA A 164 -4.29 15.11 -3.64
N ASP A 165 -5.51 15.51 -3.96
CA ASP A 165 -6.34 16.38 -3.15
C ASP A 165 -7.82 15.95 -3.20
N VAL A 166 -8.67 16.68 -2.51
CA VAL A 166 -10.10 16.34 -2.43
C VAL A 166 -10.75 16.34 -3.81
N GLU A 167 -10.35 17.25 -4.70
CA GLU A 167 -10.94 17.39 -6.03
C GLU A 167 -10.70 16.17 -6.92
N ASN A 168 -9.46 15.59 -6.88
CA ASN A 168 -9.13 14.39 -7.66
C ASN A 168 -9.17 13.09 -6.83
N ALA A 169 -9.97 13.09 -5.77
CA ALA A 169 -10.27 11.94 -4.93
C ALA A 169 -9.03 11.33 -4.23
N CYS A 170 -8.33 12.14 -3.44
CA CYS A 170 -7.29 11.65 -2.55
C CYS A 170 -7.82 10.55 -1.63
N MET A 171 -6.91 9.78 -1.07
CA MET A 171 -7.26 8.79 -0.05
C MET A 171 -7.79 9.49 1.21
N ARG A 172 -8.57 8.77 2.00
CA ARG A 172 -9.05 9.23 3.31
C ARG A 172 -8.78 8.15 4.35
N PHE A 173 -8.46 8.57 5.57
CA PHE A 173 -8.25 7.71 6.73
C PHE A 173 -9.30 7.97 7.79
N ILE A 174 -9.62 6.94 8.59
CA ILE A 174 -10.35 7.10 9.84
C ILE A 174 -9.34 6.98 10.98
N PRO A 175 -8.97 8.09 11.65
CA PRO A 175 -7.98 8.08 12.73
C PRO A 175 -8.39 7.16 13.89
N GLY A 176 -7.43 6.39 14.40
CA GLY A 176 -7.65 5.49 15.53
C GLY A 176 -8.38 4.19 15.20
N SER A 177 -8.87 4.01 13.98
CA SER A 177 -9.64 2.81 13.58
C SER A 177 -8.86 1.51 13.71
N HIS A 178 -7.53 1.55 13.59
CA HIS A 178 -6.64 0.40 13.76
C HIS A 178 -6.66 -0.22 15.17
N HIS A 179 -7.05 0.56 16.18
CA HIS A 179 -7.15 0.07 17.57
C HIS A 179 -8.29 -0.94 17.77
N TYR A 180 -9.26 -0.98 16.87
CA TYR A 180 -10.33 -1.98 16.91
C TYR A 180 -9.88 -3.36 16.38
N GLY A 181 -8.63 -3.49 15.90
CA GLY A 181 -8.15 -4.70 15.24
C GLY A 181 -8.83 -4.92 13.89
N HIS A 182 -8.93 -6.19 13.48
CA HIS A 182 -9.59 -6.53 12.21
C HIS A 182 -11.12 -6.37 12.33
N LEU A 183 -11.68 -5.61 11.43
CA LEU A 183 -13.11 -5.27 11.41
C LEU A 183 -13.89 -6.23 10.52
N THR A 184 -15.15 -6.41 10.84
CA THR A 184 -16.08 -7.15 9.98
C THR A 184 -16.29 -6.38 8.67
N TRP A 185 -16.19 -7.08 7.57
CA TRP A 185 -16.40 -6.56 6.22
C TRP A 185 -17.43 -7.43 5.47
N GLN A 186 -17.92 -6.94 4.37
CA GLN A 186 -18.78 -7.65 3.43
C GLN A 186 -18.25 -7.51 2.01
N LEU A 187 -18.74 -8.35 1.10
CA LEU A 187 -18.47 -8.15 -0.32
C LEU A 187 -19.14 -6.84 -0.78
N SER A 188 -18.42 -6.08 -1.60
CA SER A 188 -18.95 -4.86 -2.20
C SER A 188 -20.11 -5.20 -3.15
N GLU A 189 -21.12 -4.37 -3.16
CA GLU A 189 -22.22 -4.43 -4.13
C GLU A 189 -21.72 -3.91 -5.50
N ASP A 190 -22.35 -4.36 -6.59
CA ASP A 190 -21.93 -4.00 -7.96
C ASP A 190 -22.05 -2.49 -8.23
N ASP A 191 -23.02 -1.81 -7.61
CA ASP A 191 -23.23 -0.38 -7.74
C ASP A 191 -22.19 0.48 -7.01
N GLU A 192 -21.44 -0.09 -6.07
CA GLU A 192 -20.33 0.60 -5.42
C GLU A 192 -19.19 0.92 -6.39
N ARG A 193 -19.09 0.24 -7.51
CA ARG A 193 -17.97 0.34 -8.47
C ARG A 193 -16.61 0.29 -7.78
N ASN A 194 -16.49 -0.56 -6.76
CA ASN A 194 -15.29 -0.68 -5.96
C ASN A 194 -14.16 -1.31 -6.78
N VAL A 195 -12.98 -0.69 -6.75
CA VAL A 195 -11.74 -1.26 -7.32
C VAL A 195 -11.37 -2.56 -6.62
N LEU A 196 -11.62 -2.63 -5.31
CA LEU A 196 -11.47 -3.82 -4.47
C LEU A 196 -12.83 -4.53 -4.36
N ASN A 197 -12.92 -5.60 -3.57
CA ASN A 197 -14.17 -6.38 -3.46
C ASN A 197 -14.70 -6.45 -2.02
N GLN A 198 -14.10 -5.77 -1.08
CA GLN A 198 -14.54 -5.72 0.31
C GLN A 198 -14.96 -4.30 0.69
N THR A 199 -15.97 -4.21 1.55
CA THR A 199 -16.45 -2.96 2.14
C THR A 199 -16.68 -3.18 3.63
N VAL A 200 -16.13 -2.31 4.48
CA VAL A 200 -16.52 -2.21 5.89
C VAL A 200 -17.75 -1.32 5.97
N PRO A 201 -18.94 -1.86 6.29
CA PRO A 201 -20.17 -1.07 6.36
C PRO A 201 -20.11 -0.08 7.52
N ASP A 202 -20.79 1.06 7.36
CA ASP A 202 -20.89 2.11 8.38
C ASP A 202 -19.52 2.52 8.96
N ALA A 203 -18.51 2.61 8.11
CA ALA A 203 -17.13 2.85 8.53
C ALA A 203 -16.98 4.13 9.38
N GLU A 204 -17.77 5.16 9.10
CA GLU A 204 -17.72 6.44 9.83
C GLU A 204 -18.12 6.33 11.30
N ARG A 205 -18.73 5.21 11.73
CA ARG A 205 -18.96 4.94 13.17
C ARG A 205 -17.66 4.82 13.98
N PHE A 206 -16.53 4.55 13.31
CA PHE A 206 -15.21 4.43 13.94
C PHE A 206 -14.47 5.77 14.03
N GLY A 207 -14.98 6.83 13.42
CA GLY A 207 -14.42 8.18 13.49
C GLY A 207 -14.70 9.01 12.24
N ALA A 208 -14.47 10.30 12.34
CA ALA A 208 -14.60 11.21 11.19
C ALA A 208 -13.42 11.02 10.22
N PRO A 209 -13.67 10.89 8.92
CA PRO A 209 -12.62 10.76 7.93
C PRO A 209 -11.71 12.00 7.84
N VAL A 210 -10.44 11.77 7.53
CA VAL A 210 -9.43 12.81 7.27
C VAL A 210 -8.86 12.59 5.88
N ASP A 211 -8.88 13.63 5.04
CA ASP A 211 -8.37 13.60 3.67
C ASP A 211 -6.84 13.50 3.64
N ASP A 212 -6.30 12.58 2.84
CA ASP A 212 -4.87 12.40 2.61
C ASP A 212 -4.38 13.29 1.46
N VAL A 213 -4.38 14.60 1.71
CA VAL A 213 -3.90 15.58 0.73
C VAL A 213 -2.37 15.56 0.69
N LEU A 214 -1.81 15.27 -0.49
CA LEU A 214 -0.38 15.15 -0.74
C LEU A 214 0.00 15.87 -2.03
N LYS A 215 1.16 16.52 -2.01
CA LYS A 215 1.83 16.97 -3.24
C LYS A 215 2.68 15.83 -3.82
N ALA A 216 2.87 15.83 -5.12
CA ALA A 216 3.76 14.88 -5.78
C ALA A 216 5.14 14.86 -5.10
N GLY A 217 5.65 13.67 -4.80
CA GLY A 217 6.87 13.45 -4.03
C GLY A 217 6.70 13.45 -2.50
N GLU A 218 5.49 13.70 -2.00
CA GLU A 218 5.14 13.44 -0.60
C GLU A 218 4.61 12.02 -0.42
N VAL A 219 4.69 11.54 0.81
CA VAL A 219 4.13 10.24 1.19
C VAL A 219 3.20 10.39 2.39
N SER A 220 2.25 9.47 2.47
CA SER A 220 1.64 9.06 3.73
C SER A 220 2.09 7.65 4.11
N ILE A 221 2.03 7.32 5.40
CA ILE A 221 2.29 5.97 5.91
C ILE A 221 1.11 5.57 6.77
N HIS A 222 0.58 4.36 6.57
CA HIS A 222 -0.52 3.85 7.38
C HIS A 222 -0.31 2.38 7.77
N SER A 223 -0.92 2.00 8.91
CA SER A 223 -1.00 0.62 9.37
C SER A 223 -1.98 -0.17 8.49
N ASP A 224 -1.70 -1.44 8.30
CA ASP A 224 -2.58 -2.39 7.60
C ASP A 224 -3.98 -2.54 8.23
N LEU A 225 -4.16 -2.11 9.48
CA LEU A 225 -5.44 -2.10 10.18
C LEU A 225 -6.16 -0.73 10.15
N THR A 226 -5.56 0.31 9.57
CA THR A 226 -6.21 1.61 9.46
C THR A 226 -7.30 1.57 8.39
N LEU A 227 -8.54 1.92 8.75
CA LEU A 227 -9.62 2.11 7.78
C LEU A 227 -9.27 3.23 6.82
N HIS A 228 -9.29 2.92 5.53
CA HIS A 228 -9.05 3.90 4.49
C HIS A 228 -9.85 3.58 3.22
N GLY A 229 -9.97 4.57 2.37
CA GLY A 229 -10.71 4.49 1.12
C GLY A 229 -10.54 5.75 0.28
N SER A 230 -11.22 5.83 -0.85
CA SER A 230 -11.26 7.06 -1.67
C SER A 230 -12.48 7.07 -2.57
N GLU A 231 -13.04 8.25 -2.80
CA GLU A 231 -14.19 8.44 -3.70
C GLU A 231 -13.79 8.27 -5.17
N ALA A 232 -14.78 8.33 -6.07
CA ALA A 232 -14.54 8.41 -7.51
C ALA A 232 -13.83 9.73 -7.86
N ASN A 233 -12.97 9.70 -8.89
CA ASN A 233 -12.35 10.92 -9.41
C ASN A 233 -13.25 11.54 -10.47
N GLU A 234 -13.92 12.63 -10.13
CA GLU A 234 -14.80 13.35 -11.03
C GLU A 234 -14.11 14.56 -11.70
N SER A 235 -12.84 14.80 -11.39
CA SER A 235 -12.06 15.91 -11.91
C SER A 235 -11.41 15.62 -13.26
N ASP A 236 -10.90 16.68 -13.91
CA ASP A 236 -10.12 16.59 -15.14
C ASP A 236 -8.64 16.19 -14.88
N ARG A 237 -8.26 15.97 -13.62
CA ARG A 237 -6.89 15.62 -13.23
C ARG A 237 -6.77 14.15 -12.84
N ARG A 238 -5.71 13.51 -13.30
CA ARG A 238 -5.33 12.17 -12.84
C ARG A 238 -4.84 12.23 -11.38
N ARG A 239 -5.06 11.15 -10.63
CA ARG A 239 -4.50 10.93 -9.31
C ARG A 239 -3.80 9.58 -9.26
N CYS A 240 -2.48 9.58 -9.32
CA CYS A 240 -1.66 8.38 -9.25
C CYS A 240 -0.83 8.34 -7.97
N GLY A 241 -0.86 7.22 -7.28
CA GLY A 241 0.02 6.89 -6.18
C GLY A 241 0.58 5.49 -6.29
N LEU A 242 1.78 5.30 -5.75
CA LEU A 242 2.44 4.01 -5.62
C LEU A 242 2.41 3.57 -4.16
N THR A 243 1.74 2.46 -3.87
CA THR A 243 1.87 1.80 -2.56
C THR A 243 3.12 0.96 -2.53
N LEU A 244 3.91 1.11 -1.48
CA LEU A 244 5.07 0.29 -1.14
C LEU A 244 4.83 -0.29 0.25
N ARG A 245 4.85 -1.61 0.38
CA ARG A 245 4.42 -2.31 1.59
C ARG A 245 5.59 -2.96 2.30
N TYR A 246 5.67 -2.73 3.59
CA TYR A 246 6.77 -3.19 4.43
C TYR A 246 6.25 -3.87 5.69
N CYS A 247 6.99 -4.87 6.16
CA CYS A 247 6.71 -5.52 7.44
C CYS A 247 8.02 -5.82 8.19
N THR A 248 7.88 -6.14 9.47
CA THR A 248 9.01 -6.69 10.25
C THR A 248 9.36 -8.10 9.77
N ALA A 249 10.62 -8.53 9.88
CA ALA A 249 11.06 -9.84 9.40
C ALA A 249 10.46 -11.03 10.17
N ASP A 250 9.82 -10.80 11.34
CA ASP A 250 9.10 -11.84 12.09
C ASP A 250 7.69 -12.11 11.55
N VAL A 251 7.15 -11.27 10.69
CA VAL A 251 5.88 -11.51 9.99
C VAL A 251 6.03 -12.74 9.08
N ARG A 252 5.02 -13.60 9.10
CA ARG A 252 4.91 -14.76 8.21
C ARG A 252 3.87 -14.51 7.14
N ALA A 253 4.26 -14.76 5.90
CA ALA A 253 3.39 -14.74 4.74
C ALA A 253 3.12 -16.17 4.28
N TYR A 254 1.87 -16.48 4.02
CA TYR A 254 1.40 -17.79 3.60
C TYR A 254 1.03 -17.80 2.11
N GLN A 255 0.67 -18.95 1.58
CA GLN A 255 0.17 -19.14 0.22
C GLN A 255 1.11 -18.60 -0.87
N GLY A 256 2.43 -18.73 -0.63
CA GLY A 256 3.46 -18.31 -1.56
C GLY A 256 3.76 -16.80 -1.57
N TRP A 257 3.14 -16.03 -0.69
CA TRP A 257 3.38 -14.56 -0.65
C TRP A 257 4.77 -14.20 -0.14
N ASN A 258 5.42 -15.09 0.62
CA ASN A 258 6.82 -14.93 1.01
C ASN A 258 7.79 -14.84 -0.19
N ALA A 259 7.39 -15.33 -1.36
CA ALA A 259 8.18 -15.20 -2.59
C ALA A 259 8.30 -13.75 -3.10
N LYS A 260 7.43 -12.83 -2.61
CA LYS A 260 7.42 -11.42 -3.01
C LYS A 260 8.40 -10.56 -2.20
N GLY A 261 8.95 -11.09 -1.11
CA GLY A 261 9.74 -10.31 -0.15
C GLY A 261 11.15 -10.00 -0.62
N VAL A 262 11.59 -8.78 -0.29
CA VAL A 262 12.94 -8.25 -0.46
C VAL A 262 13.43 -7.79 0.91
N VAL A 263 14.58 -8.24 1.36
CA VAL A 263 15.21 -7.72 2.58
C VAL A 263 15.73 -6.32 2.28
N VAL A 264 15.02 -5.28 2.74
CA VAL A 264 15.39 -3.89 2.47
C VAL A 264 16.27 -3.29 3.57
N SER A 265 16.29 -3.89 4.77
CA SER A 265 17.19 -3.54 5.87
C SER A 265 17.40 -4.74 6.79
N GLY A 266 18.58 -4.81 7.41
CA GLY A 266 18.93 -5.85 8.37
C GLY A 266 18.96 -7.25 7.76
N ALA A 267 18.28 -8.20 8.39
CA ALA A 267 18.26 -9.60 7.98
C ALA A 267 16.92 -10.28 8.26
N ASP A 268 16.60 -11.28 7.44
CA ASP A 268 15.58 -12.29 7.74
C ASP A 268 16.29 -13.53 8.34
N ALA A 269 16.50 -13.51 9.65
CA ALA A 269 17.21 -14.60 10.35
C ALA A 269 16.51 -15.96 10.25
N ALA A 270 15.20 -15.98 9.98
CA ALA A 270 14.42 -17.20 9.82
C ALA A 270 14.45 -17.75 8.38
N GLY A 271 14.98 -16.99 7.43
CA GLY A 271 15.00 -17.40 6.02
C GLY A 271 13.62 -17.63 5.41
N HIS A 272 12.62 -16.91 5.90
CA HIS A 272 11.23 -17.09 5.45
C HIS A 272 10.96 -16.40 4.12
N TRP A 273 11.54 -15.22 3.91
CA TRP A 273 11.31 -14.39 2.73
C TRP A 273 12.31 -14.71 1.63
N ALA A 274 11.87 -14.73 0.40
CA ALA A 274 12.69 -15.13 -0.74
C ALA A 274 13.87 -14.20 -1.02
N ASN A 275 13.83 -12.96 -0.52
CA ASN A 275 14.80 -11.91 -0.83
C ASN A 275 15.03 -11.76 -2.35
N ALA A 276 13.93 -11.50 -3.06
CA ALA A 276 13.91 -11.42 -4.52
C ALA A 276 14.97 -10.42 -5.03
N PRO A 277 15.75 -10.78 -6.05
CA PRO A 277 16.76 -9.89 -6.60
C PRO A 277 16.12 -8.74 -7.39
N ARG A 278 16.89 -7.66 -7.58
CA ARG A 278 16.48 -6.58 -8.48
C ARG A 278 16.26 -7.12 -9.89
N PRO A 279 15.09 -6.88 -10.50
CA PRO A 279 14.86 -7.26 -11.89
C PRO A 279 15.75 -6.44 -12.82
N VAL A 280 16.08 -7.02 -13.97
CA VAL A 280 16.94 -6.40 -15.01
C VAL A 280 16.15 -5.39 -15.82
#